data_4a6382acf51dd390e416ca18bfbab54e
#
_entry.id   4a6382acf51dd390e416ca18bfbab54e
#
_cell.length_a   1.000
_cell.length_b   1.000
_cell.length_c   1.000
_cell.angle_alpha   90.00
_cell.angle_beta   90.00
_cell.angle_gamma   90.00
#
_symmetry.space_group_name_H-M   'P 1'
#
loop_
_entity.id
_entity.type
_entity.pdbx_description
1 polymer ?
#
loop_
_entity_poly.entity_id
_entity_poly.type
_entity_poly.pdbx_seq_one_letter_code
_entity_poly.pdbx_strand_id
1 'polypeptide(L)'
;MHLPIFTHRQPADFAGVVSALTEGSGAKVLAGGTDLLVNMKHRIEMPETLVSLKKVADIRGISLERDATVIGAATTLKEIRQNSELERKFPALVQAAMSVGSYRHQAMGTLGGNLCQNTRCRFFNQS
;
A
#
# COMPACT_ATOMS: atom_id res chain seq x y z
N MET A 1 -2.50 -18.35 -14.12
CA MET A 1 -3.46 -17.36 -13.59
C MET A 1 -3.01 -15.97 -14.04
N HIS A 2 -3.79 -15.33 -14.91
CA HIS A 2 -3.45 -14.04 -15.52
C HIS A 2 -4.25 -12.92 -14.86
N LEU A 3 -3.68 -11.71 -14.80
CA LEU A 3 -4.41 -10.51 -14.40
C LEU A 3 -5.50 -10.19 -15.44
N PRO A 4 -6.64 -9.59 -15.03
CA PRO A 4 -7.60 -9.01 -15.96
C PRO A 4 -6.93 -7.90 -16.79
N ILE A 5 -7.55 -7.49 -17.88
CA ILE A 5 -7.12 -6.33 -18.64
C ILE A 5 -7.47 -5.08 -17.85
N PHE A 6 -6.54 -4.15 -17.74
CA PHE A 6 -6.73 -2.86 -17.06
C PHE A 6 -5.82 -1.80 -17.67
N THR A 7 -6.19 -0.55 -17.50
CA THR A 7 -5.33 0.60 -17.79
C THR A 7 -4.43 0.88 -16.60
N HIS A 8 -3.12 1.09 -16.82
CA HIS A 8 -2.18 1.47 -15.76
C HIS A 8 -1.79 2.94 -15.91
N ARG A 9 -2.10 3.73 -14.88
CA ARG A 9 -1.68 5.13 -14.76
C ARG A 9 -0.66 5.29 -13.65
N GLN A 10 0.36 6.12 -13.86
CA GLN A 10 1.44 6.35 -12.91
C GLN A 10 1.75 7.84 -12.80
N PRO A 11 0.88 8.62 -12.13
CA PRO A 11 1.10 10.03 -11.90
C PRO A 11 2.36 10.29 -11.07
N ALA A 12 2.95 11.47 -11.24
CA ALA A 12 4.17 11.87 -10.57
C ALA A 12 3.91 12.54 -9.20
N ASP A 13 2.70 13.07 -9.00
CA ASP A 13 2.31 13.81 -7.82
C ASP A 13 0.91 13.42 -7.32
N PHE A 14 0.54 13.93 -6.16
CA PHE A 14 -0.74 13.62 -5.52
C PHE A 14 -1.94 14.20 -6.29
N ALA A 15 -1.79 15.38 -6.91
CA ALA A 15 -2.86 16.00 -7.70
C ALA A 15 -3.21 15.13 -8.91
N GLY A 16 -2.19 14.60 -9.60
CA GLY A 16 -2.36 13.65 -10.68
C GLY A 16 -3.00 12.32 -10.24
N VAL A 17 -2.75 11.87 -9.01
CA VAL A 17 -3.43 10.69 -8.45
C VAL A 17 -4.93 10.96 -8.31
N VAL A 18 -5.30 12.10 -7.73
CA VAL A 18 -6.70 12.50 -7.55
C VAL A 18 -7.41 12.61 -8.90
N SER A 19 -6.80 13.30 -9.87
CA SER A 19 -7.33 13.42 -11.24
C SER A 19 -7.55 12.05 -11.88
N ALA A 20 -6.54 11.17 -11.82
CA ALA A 20 -6.62 9.83 -12.40
C ALA A 20 -7.71 8.94 -11.75
N LEU A 21 -8.00 9.15 -10.47
CA LEU A 21 -9.06 8.44 -9.76
C LEU A 21 -10.45 8.97 -10.10
N THR A 22 -10.59 10.28 -10.31
CA THR A 22 -11.88 10.92 -10.66
C THR A 22 -12.26 10.71 -12.12
N GLU A 23 -11.31 10.67 -13.03
CA GLU A 23 -11.52 10.43 -14.47
C GLU A 23 -11.76 8.96 -14.81
N GLY A 24 -11.20 8.06 -14.03
CA GLY A 24 -11.24 6.62 -14.30
C GLY A 24 -12.48 5.94 -13.73
N SER A 25 -13.36 5.42 -14.59
CA SER A 25 -14.41 4.50 -14.15
C SER A 25 -13.77 3.28 -13.47
N GLY A 26 -14.27 2.90 -12.29
CA GLY A 26 -13.76 1.73 -11.58
C GLY A 26 -12.27 1.78 -11.23
N ALA A 27 -11.70 2.98 -11.07
CA ALA A 27 -10.29 3.15 -10.75
C ALA A 27 -9.96 2.74 -9.31
N LYS A 28 -8.82 2.05 -9.12
CA LYS A 28 -8.29 1.69 -7.80
C LYS A 28 -6.83 2.12 -7.64
N VAL A 29 -6.49 2.52 -6.43
CA VAL A 29 -5.13 2.86 -6.04
C VAL A 29 -4.28 1.59 -5.97
N LEU A 30 -3.10 1.63 -6.58
CA LEU A 30 -2.08 0.60 -6.48
C LEU A 30 -0.87 1.13 -5.69
N ALA A 31 -0.73 0.69 -4.44
CA ALA A 31 0.46 0.92 -3.62
C ALA A 31 1.49 -0.21 -3.85
N GLY A 32 1.72 -1.07 -2.88
CA GLY A 32 2.62 -2.21 -3.02
C GLY A 32 2.09 -3.38 -3.86
N GLY A 33 0.78 -3.48 -4.03
CA GLY A 33 0.12 -4.51 -4.83
C GLY A 33 0.07 -5.90 -4.20
N THR A 34 0.55 -6.07 -2.98
CA THR A 34 0.63 -7.38 -2.31
C THR A 34 -0.74 -7.99 -1.97
N ASP A 35 -1.78 -7.17 -1.88
CA ASP A 35 -3.17 -7.60 -1.71
C ASP A 35 -3.96 -7.46 -3.03
N LEU A 36 -4.04 -6.26 -3.60
CA LEU A 36 -4.87 -5.96 -4.76
C LEU A 36 -4.56 -6.86 -5.96
N LEU A 37 -3.29 -7.05 -6.33
CA LEU A 37 -2.93 -7.87 -7.49
C LEU A 37 -3.25 -9.35 -7.26
N VAL A 38 -3.20 -9.83 -6.02
CA VAL A 38 -3.63 -11.20 -5.68
C VAL A 38 -5.14 -11.32 -5.87
N ASN A 39 -5.92 -10.38 -5.33
CA ASN A 39 -7.38 -10.36 -5.49
C ASN A 39 -7.80 -10.25 -6.97
N MET A 40 -7.06 -9.49 -7.78
CA MET A 40 -7.27 -9.41 -9.22
C MET A 40 -7.01 -10.75 -9.93
N LYS A 41 -5.96 -11.47 -9.54
CA LYS A 41 -5.68 -12.82 -10.08
C LYS A 41 -6.82 -13.80 -9.77
N HIS A 42 -7.45 -13.66 -8.62
CA HIS A 42 -8.60 -14.47 -8.20
C HIS A 42 -9.95 -13.94 -8.70
N ARG A 43 -9.97 -12.85 -9.48
CA ARG A 43 -11.20 -12.20 -9.99
C ARG A 43 -12.14 -11.69 -8.90
N ILE A 44 -11.63 -11.49 -7.69
CA ILE A 44 -12.35 -10.87 -6.57
C ILE A 44 -12.46 -9.36 -6.81
N GLU A 45 -11.41 -8.77 -7.39
CA GLU A 45 -11.32 -7.38 -7.78
C GLU A 45 -11.01 -7.29 -9.26
N MET A 46 -11.76 -6.48 -9.99
CA MET A 46 -11.56 -6.28 -11.44
C MET A 46 -11.64 -4.79 -11.80
N PRO A 47 -10.72 -3.96 -11.29
CA PRO A 47 -10.70 -2.54 -11.64
C PRO A 47 -10.35 -2.35 -13.12
N GLU A 48 -10.99 -1.39 -13.75
CA GLU A 48 -10.68 -1.00 -15.13
C GLU A 48 -9.40 -0.17 -15.22
N THR A 49 -9.08 0.56 -14.15
CA THR A 49 -7.88 1.40 -14.07
C THR A 49 -7.15 1.19 -12.76
N LEU A 50 -5.83 1.02 -12.83
CA LEU A 50 -4.93 1.05 -11.68
C LEU A 50 -4.13 2.35 -11.65
N VAL A 51 -4.21 3.08 -10.55
CA VAL A 51 -3.46 4.32 -10.32
C VAL A 51 -2.33 4.04 -9.34
N SER A 52 -1.11 3.94 -9.87
CA SER A 52 0.09 3.59 -9.10
C SER A 52 0.64 4.77 -8.33
N LEU A 53 0.88 4.57 -7.02
CA LEU A 53 1.51 5.56 -6.15
C LEU A 53 3.04 5.55 -6.20
N LYS A 54 3.65 4.69 -7.01
CA LYS A 54 5.09 4.41 -6.98
C LYS A 54 5.97 5.63 -7.24
N LYS A 55 5.49 6.60 -8.05
CA LYS A 55 6.23 7.82 -8.39
C LYS A 55 5.93 9.03 -7.50
N VAL A 56 4.94 8.92 -6.63
CA VAL A 56 4.53 10.03 -5.75
C VAL A 56 5.47 10.05 -4.54
N ALA A 57 6.46 10.94 -4.56
CA ALA A 57 7.48 11.02 -3.52
C ALA A 57 6.93 11.59 -2.21
N ASP A 58 6.05 12.57 -2.27
CA ASP A 58 5.55 13.35 -1.12
C ASP A 58 4.79 12.52 -0.07
N ILE A 59 4.31 11.35 -0.46
CA ILE A 59 3.59 10.43 0.44
C ILE A 59 4.47 9.29 0.97
N ARG A 60 5.80 9.43 0.86
CA ARG A 60 6.77 8.43 1.32
C ARG A 60 7.78 9.05 2.29
N GLY A 61 8.24 8.24 3.21
CA GLY A 61 9.28 8.60 4.17
C GLY A 61 8.79 8.65 5.60
N ILE A 62 9.72 8.88 6.51
CA ILE A 62 9.51 8.95 7.96
C ILE A 62 10.17 10.23 8.44
N SER A 63 9.37 11.13 9.02
CA SER A 63 9.83 12.36 9.67
C SER A 63 9.58 12.27 11.16
N LEU A 64 10.64 12.42 11.93
CA LEU A 64 10.61 12.38 13.40
C LEU A 64 10.77 13.82 13.91
N GLU A 65 9.67 14.45 14.21
CA GLU A 65 9.62 15.79 14.77
C GLU A 65 9.60 15.73 16.30
N ARG A 66 9.75 16.89 16.94
CA ARG A 66 9.81 16.97 18.41
C ARG A 66 8.55 16.42 19.06
N ASP A 67 7.40 16.82 18.56
CA ASP A 67 6.08 16.54 19.14
C ASP A 67 5.21 15.61 18.26
N ALA A 68 5.73 15.21 17.09
CA ALA A 68 5.01 14.37 16.15
C ALA A 68 5.94 13.40 15.41
N THR A 69 5.39 12.31 14.96
CA THR A 69 6.04 11.39 14.00
C THR A 69 5.12 11.23 12.81
N VAL A 70 5.61 11.62 11.65
CA VAL A 70 4.88 11.53 10.39
C VAL A 70 5.45 10.40 9.56
N ILE A 71 4.59 9.46 9.16
CA ILE A 71 4.97 8.35 8.29
C ILE A 71 4.12 8.43 7.03
N GLY A 72 4.76 8.61 5.90
CA GLY A 72 4.09 8.68 4.61
C GLY A 72 3.36 7.37 4.27
N ALA A 73 2.17 7.47 3.68
CA ALA A 73 1.32 6.32 3.37
C ALA A 73 1.99 5.29 2.44
N ALA A 74 2.88 5.74 1.54
CA ALA A 74 3.63 4.88 0.63
C ALA A 74 4.95 4.34 1.22
N THR A 75 5.27 4.64 2.49
CA THR A 75 6.41 4.05 3.21
C THR A 75 6.20 2.55 3.36
N THR A 76 7.21 1.77 2.99
CA THR A 76 7.12 0.30 3.07
C THR A 76 7.23 -0.20 4.50
N LEU A 77 6.64 -1.36 4.77
CA LEU A 77 6.77 -2.02 6.07
C LEU A 77 8.24 -2.38 6.37
N LYS A 78 9.04 -2.63 5.32
CA LYS A 78 10.48 -2.84 5.45
C LYS A 78 11.18 -1.58 5.98
N GLU A 79 10.87 -0.38 5.46
CA GLU A 79 11.43 0.88 5.93
C GLU A 79 11.05 1.15 7.39
N ILE A 80 9.80 0.84 7.78
CA ILE A 80 9.33 0.96 9.17
C ILE A 80 10.12 0.02 10.11
N ARG A 81 10.22 -1.27 9.75
CA ARG A 81 10.91 -2.25 10.59
C ARG A 81 12.41 -2.03 10.74
N GLN A 82 13.03 -1.32 9.81
CA GLN A 82 14.46 -1.02 9.81
C GLN A 82 14.81 0.33 10.48
N ASN A 83 13.80 1.08 10.92
CA ASN A 83 14.00 2.38 11.55
C ASN A 83 14.16 2.23 13.06
N SER A 84 15.38 2.41 13.57
CA SER A 84 15.72 2.26 14.99
C SER A 84 15.03 3.27 15.89
N GLU A 85 14.77 4.49 15.40
CA GLU A 85 14.03 5.50 16.17
C GLU A 85 12.54 5.14 16.31
N LEU A 86 11.93 4.57 15.27
CA LEU A 86 10.58 4.03 15.39
C LEU A 86 10.54 2.83 16.34
N GLU A 87 11.54 1.96 16.28
CA GLU A 87 11.63 0.82 17.20
C GLU A 87 11.70 1.27 18.66
N ARG A 88 12.48 2.32 18.94
CA ARG A 88 12.61 2.90 20.28
C ARG A 88 11.33 3.61 20.75
N LYS A 89 10.68 4.41 19.88
CA LYS A 89 9.51 5.23 20.23
C LYS A 89 8.18 4.47 20.12
N PHE A 90 8.07 3.60 19.14
CA PHE A 90 6.83 2.90 18.77
C PHE A 90 7.09 1.40 18.50
N PRO A 91 7.58 0.64 19.48
CA PRO A 91 7.95 -0.76 19.27
C PRO A 91 6.78 -1.62 18.77
N ALA A 92 5.55 -1.34 19.20
CA ALA A 92 4.37 -2.06 18.74
C ALA A 92 4.12 -1.89 17.22
N LEU A 93 4.36 -0.69 16.66
CA LEU A 93 4.25 -0.46 15.23
C LEU A 93 5.28 -1.27 14.45
N VAL A 94 6.52 -1.30 14.94
CA VAL A 94 7.60 -2.05 14.29
C VAL A 94 7.33 -3.55 14.36
N GLN A 95 6.88 -4.08 15.50
CA GLN A 95 6.48 -5.47 15.66
C GLN A 95 5.31 -5.83 14.73
N ALA A 96 4.30 -4.96 14.61
CA ALA A 96 3.19 -5.15 13.69
C ALA A 96 3.68 -5.20 12.22
N ALA A 97 4.57 -4.29 11.82
CA ALA A 97 5.15 -4.29 10.48
C ALA A 97 5.97 -5.58 10.20
N MET A 98 6.67 -6.11 11.21
CA MET A 98 7.43 -7.36 11.12
C MET A 98 6.54 -8.60 11.01
N SER A 99 5.33 -8.56 11.57
CA SER A 99 4.39 -9.69 11.56
C SER A 99 3.64 -9.85 10.23
N VAL A 100 3.67 -8.85 9.34
CA VAL A 100 2.96 -8.91 8.07
C VAL A 100 3.70 -9.82 7.08
N GLY A 101 3.08 -10.96 6.76
CA GLY A 101 3.52 -11.88 5.70
C GLY A 101 5.01 -12.26 5.76
N SER A 102 5.66 -12.26 4.61
CA SER A 102 7.10 -12.52 4.50
C SER A 102 7.90 -11.24 4.29
N TYR A 103 9.24 -11.35 4.37
CA TYR A 103 10.15 -10.23 4.06
C TYR A 103 9.85 -9.58 2.69
N ARG A 104 9.49 -10.36 1.68
CA ARG A 104 9.12 -9.84 0.35
C ARG A 104 7.83 -9.03 0.38
N HIS A 105 6.83 -9.47 1.17
CA HIS A 105 5.60 -8.70 1.37
C HIS A 105 5.91 -7.37 2.07
N GLN A 106 6.77 -7.37 3.08
CA GLN A 106 7.18 -6.16 3.80
C GLN A 106 7.98 -5.19 2.91
N ALA A 107 8.77 -5.71 1.96
CA ALA A 107 9.54 -4.88 1.02
C ALA A 107 8.65 -4.16 -0.01
N MET A 108 7.47 -4.68 -0.29
CA MET A 108 6.52 -4.13 -1.27
C MET A 108 5.30 -3.48 -0.62
N GLY A 109 4.78 -4.08 0.45
CA GLY A 109 3.62 -3.58 1.18
C GLY A 109 3.93 -2.26 1.88
N THR A 110 2.97 -1.33 1.85
CA THR A 110 3.09 0.01 2.42
C THR A 110 2.20 0.16 3.65
N LEU A 111 2.51 1.15 4.49
CA LEU A 111 1.69 1.47 5.66
C LEU A 111 0.25 1.78 5.26
N GLY A 112 0.06 2.73 4.33
CA GLY A 112 -1.27 3.11 3.86
C GLY A 112 -2.03 1.96 3.20
N GLY A 113 -1.34 1.13 2.41
CA GLY A 113 -1.93 -0.06 1.81
C GLY A 113 -2.47 -1.04 2.85
N ASN A 114 -1.75 -1.25 3.96
CA ASN A 114 -2.22 -2.13 5.05
C ASN A 114 -3.35 -1.52 5.86
N LEU A 115 -3.35 -0.21 6.10
CA LEU A 115 -4.44 0.48 6.80
C LEU A 115 -5.74 0.54 5.99
N CYS A 116 -5.64 0.66 4.66
CA CYS A 116 -6.78 0.81 3.76
C CYS A 116 -7.23 -0.50 3.10
N GLN A 117 -6.55 -1.62 3.34
CA GLN A 117 -6.95 -2.89 2.76
C GLN A 117 -8.29 -3.39 3.33
N ASN A 118 -9.09 -4.00 2.48
CA ASN A 118 -10.25 -4.76 2.92
C ASN A 118 -9.76 -6.10 3.47
N THR A 119 -9.67 -6.22 4.80
CA THR A 119 -9.09 -7.40 5.45
C THR A 119 -9.86 -8.65 5.07
N ARG A 120 -9.15 -9.63 4.49
CA ARG A 120 -9.70 -10.91 4.06
C ARG A 120 -8.84 -12.05 4.59
N CYS A 121 -9.46 -13.15 4.88
CA CYS A 121 -8.77 -14.38 5.19
C CYS A 121 -9.37 -15.54 4.39
N ARG A 122 -8.66 -16.66 4.40
CA ARG A 122 -9.08 -17.86 3.66
C ARG A 122 -10.49 -18.33 4.04
N PHE A 123 -10.87 -18.18 5.28
CA PHE A 123 -12.21 -18.56 5.75
C PHE A 123 -13.29 -17.57 5.28
N PHE A 124 -13.01 -16.28 5.34
CA PHE A 124 -13.93 -15.24 4.88
C PHE A 124 -14.23 -15.33 3.38
N ASN A 125 -13.23 -15.71 2.57
CA ASN A 125 -13.38 -15.82 1.11
C ASN A 125 -14.11 -17.10 0.65
N GLN A 126 -14.47 -17.98 1.57
CA GLN A 126 -15.20 -19.24 1.27
C GLN A 126 -16.71 -19.15 1.55
N SER A 127 -17.19 -18.02 2.06
CA SER A 127 -18.61 -17.78 2.38
C SER A 127 -19.36 -17.17 1.22
#